data_84a7e1799a6f3ab7bbbeb1f10f0a18ac
#
_entry.id   84a7e1799a6f3ab7bbbeb1f10f0a18ac
#
_cell.length_a   1.000
_cell.length_b   1.000
_cell.length_c   1.000
_cell.angle_alpha   90.00
_cell.angle_beta   90.00
_cell.angle_gamma   90.00
#
_symmetry.space_group_name_H-M   'P 1'
#
loop_
_entity.id
_entity.type
_entity.pdbx_description
1 polymer ?
#
loop_
_entity_poly.entity_id
_entity_poly.type
_entity_poly.pdbx_seq_one_letter_code
_entity_poly.pdbx_strand_id
1 'polypeptide(L)'
;AILERIKGVDALVGVNNRDDIVRAVLGTNGKKAKRTTDIYLSDYHPFTQLDTARLRITPRHYAYLRISEGCDQKCTFCTIPSIRGPMHCKPPEIVLAEARELVSDGAVEISLIGQDTTSYGMGEDKLDGGLAGLLRQLNAVDGVRWLRLMYVYPSVLSDEMIDAIAECERVCKYIDIPLQHINDRILKAMHRRVDRA
;
A
#
# COMPACT_ATOMS: atom_id res chain seq x y z
N ALA A 1 -15.09 20.89 10.97
CA ALA A 1 -15.74 19.66 11.44
C ALA A 1 -14.89 18.90 12.51
N ILE A 2 -13.63 18.46 12.23
CA ILE A 2 -12.81 17.70 13.22
C ILE A 2 -12.51 18.58 14.44
N LEU A 3 -11.97 19.77 14.23
CA LEU A 3 -11.55 20.69 15.31
C LEU A 3 -12.73 21.26 16.14
N GLU A 4 -13.93 21.26 15.59
CA GLU A 4 -15.14 21.63 16.32
C GLU A 4 -15.60 20.52 17.28
N ARG A 5 -15.36 19.27 16.91
CA ARG A 5 -15.81 18.08 17.64
C ARG A 5 -14.80 17.56 18.65
N ILE A 6 -13.50 17.75 18.37
CA ILE A 6 -12.40 17.26 19.20
C ILE A 6 -11.68 18.47 19.79
N LYS A 7 -11.76 18.61 21.13
CA LYS A 7 -11.05 19.65 21.86
C LYS A 7 -9.62 19.20 22.20
N GLY A 8 -8.69 20.15 22.25
CA GLY A 8 -7.30 19.87 22.67
C GLY A 8 -6.41 19.35 21.55
N VAL A 9 -6.79 19.57 20.28
CA VAL A 9 -5.93 19.30 19.12
C VAL A 9 -5.03 20.50 18.89
N ASP A 10 -3.72 20.30 18.99
CA ASP A 10 -2.70 21.36 18.80
C ASP A 10 -2.36 21.55 17.30
N ALA A 11 -2.31 20.46 16.54
CA ALA A 11 -2.07 20.49 15.10
C ALA A 11 -2.87 19.41 14.36
N LEU A 12 -3.25 19.68 13.11
CA LEU A 12 -3.87 18.75 12.20
C LEU A 12 -3.00 18.59 10.95
N VAL A 13 -2.53 17.38 10.71
CA VAL A 13 -1.68 17.05 9.55
C VAL A 13 -2.40 16.05 8.67
N GLY A 14 -2.63 16.41 7.40
CA GLY A 14 -3.26 15.54 6.41
C GLY A 14 -2.34 14.41 5.94
N VAL A 15 -2.93 13.37 5.36
CA VAL A 15 -2.18 12.20 4.85
C VAL A 15 -1.17 12.59 3.75
N ASN A 16 -1.41 13.68 3.04
CA ASN A 16 -0.54 14.20 1.99
C ASN A 16 0.54 15.16 2.53
N ASN A 17 0.51 15.49 3.81
CA ASN A 17 1.41 16.44 4.46
C ASN A 17 2.36 15.77 5.46
N ARG A 18 2.77 14.53 5.20
CA ARG A 18 3.63 13.76 6.11
C ARG A 18 4.96 14.47 6.40
N ASP A 19 5.48 15.20 5.44
CA ASP A 19 6.74 15.95 5.58
C ASP A 19 6.62 17.13 6.56
N ASP A 20 5.39 17.61 6.81
CA ASP A 20 5.11 18.66 7.79
C ASP A 20 5.03 18.14 9.24
N ILE A 21 5.08 16.81 9.47
CA ILE A 21 4.86 16.23 10.81
C ILE A 21 5.87 16.74 11.84
N VAL A 22 7.15 16.85 11.47
CA VAL A 22 8.21 17.36 12.35
C VAL A 22 7.97 18.83 12.68
N ARG A 23 7.60 19.61 11.69
CA ARG A 23 7.25 21.03 11.86
C ARG A 23 6.03 21.21 12.75
N ALA A 24 4.98 20.38 12.55
CA ALA A 24 3.79 20.39 13.38
C ALA A 24 4.12 20.08 14.84
N VAL A 25 4.92 19.04 15.10
CA VAL A 25 5.32 18.64 16.46
C VAL A 25 6.22 19.68 17.12
N LEU A 26 7.22 20.22 16.43
CA LEU A 26 8.14 21.21 16.98
C LEU A 26 7.47 22.58 17.13
N GLY A 27 6.54 22.94 16.28
CA GLY A 27 5.80 24.20 16.32
C GLY A 27 4.87 24.32 17.54
N THR A 28 4.43 23.19 18.10
CA THR A 28 3.59 23.14 19.32
C THR A 28 4.39 23.34 20.61
N ASN A 29 5.71 23.10 20.58
CA ASN A 29 6.60 23.23 21.72
C ASN A 29 6.96 24.70 22.01
N GLY A 30 6.15 25.43 22.77
CA GLY A 30 6.52 26.72 23.35
C GLY A 30 5.54 27.88 23.22
N LYS A 31 4.45 27.75 22.51
CA LYS A 31 3.46 28.84 22.38
C LYS A 31 2.25 28.63 23.31
N LYS A 32 2.40 29.04 24.57
CA LYS A 32 1.30 29.11 25.56
C LYS A 32 0.29 30.25 25.29
N ALA A 33 0.26 30.84 24.11
CA ALA A 33 -0.60 32.03 23.92
C ALA A 33 -1.06 32.22 22.47
N LYS A 34 -1.90 31.40 22.00
CA LYS A 34 -3.04 31.62 21.10
C LYS A 34 -3.49 30.24 20.61
N ARG A 35 -4.70 29.84 21.01
CA ARG A 35 -5.35 28.59 20.60
C ARG A 35 -5.80 28.65 19.12
N THR A 36 -4.86 28.75 18.22
CA THR A 36 -5.10 28.46 16.80
C THR A 36 -4.43 27.14 16.52
N THR A 37 -5.21 26.10 16.28
CA THR A 37 -4.70 24.82 15.80
C THR A 37 -4.01 25.01 14.47
N ASP A 38 -2.77 24.62 14.37
CA ASP A 38 -2.04 24.66 13.11
C ASP A 38 -2.59 23.57 12.16
N ILE A 39 -2.93 23.95 10.92
CA ILE A 39 -3.53 23.06 9.94
C ILE A 39 -2.60 22.93 8.74
N TYR A 40 -2.18 21.70 8.47
CA TYR A 40 -1.35 21.30 7.34
C TYR A 40 -2.16 20.35 6.45
N LEU A 41 -2.89 20.91 5.50
CA LEU A 41 -3.71 20.18 4.54
C LEU A 41 -3.35 20.69 3.14
N SER A 42 -2.98 19.77 2.26
CA SER A 42 -2.83 20.04 0.83
C SER A 42 -3.78 19.16 0.03
N ASP A 43 -4.00 19.56 -1.21
CA ASP A 43 -4.71 18.74 -2.17
C ASP A 43 -3.97 17.42 -2.39
N TYR A 44 -4.71 16.43 -2.90
CA TYR A 44 -4.15 15.13 -3.24
C TYR A 44 -3.04 15.30 -4.29
N HIS A 45 -1.86 14.82 -3.95
CA HIS A 45 -0.78 14.65 -4.90
C HIS A 45 -0.46 13.16 -5.02
N PRO A 46 -0.44 12.60 -6.24
CA PRO A 46 -0.02 11.22 -6.45
C PRO A 46 1.39 11.03 -5.89
N PHE A 47 1.52 10.08 -4.97
CA PHE A 47 2.69 10.00 -4.15
C PHE A 47 3.34 8.62 -4.25
N THR A 48 4.28 8.51 -5.17
CA THR A 48 5.23 7.40 -5.22
C THR A 48 6.46 7.73 -4.38
N GLN A 49 6.32 7.67 -3.06
CA GLN A 49 7.47 7.90 -2.18
C GLN A 49 8.41 6.72 -2.22
N LEU A 50 9.70 7.03 -2.37
CA LEU A 50 10.78 6.13 -2.01
C LEU A 50 10.68 5.83 -0.51
N ASP A 51 10.55 4.56 -0.17
CA ASP A 51 10.56 4.11 1.22
C ASP A 51 11.97 3.62 1.61
N THR A 52 13.00 4.41 1.24
CA THR A 52 14.40 4.12 1.54
C THR A 52 14.82 4.66 2.91
N ALA A 53 15.95 4.16 3.43
CA ALA A 53 16.55 4.59 4.70
C ALA A 53 15.58 4.51 5.90
N ARG A 54 14.66 3.54 5.89
CA ARG A 54 13.67 3.36 6.97
C ARG A 54 14.31 2.78 8.22
N LEU A 55 14.03 3.41 9.37
CA LEU A 55 14.25 2.74 10.65
C LEU A 55 13.19 1.64 10.82
N ARG A 56 13.58 0.37 10.68
CA ARG A 56 12.68 -0.76 10.89
C ARG A 56 12.56 -1.06 12.39
N ILE A 57 11.33 -1.02 12.89
CA ILE A 57 10.99 -1.40 14.27
C ILE A 57 10.53 -2.86 14.34
N THR A 58 10.32 -3.53 13.21
CA THR A 58 10.02 -4.95 13.10
C THR A 58 11.30 -5.80 13.26
N PRO A 59 11.17 -7.09 13.61
CA PRO A 59 12.31 -8.02 13.57
C PRO A 59 13.01 -7.99 12.21
N ARG A 60 14.35 -8.10 12.20
CA ARG A 60 15.15 -7.89 10.98
C ARG A 60 14.89 -8.91 9.87
N HIS A 61 14.43 -10.10 10.20
CA HIS A 61 14.25 -11.19 9.24
C HIS A 61 13.07 -11.01 8.29
N TYR A 62 12.11 -10.10 8.56
CA TYR A 62 11.03 -9.80 7.64
C TYR A 62 10.80 -8.30 7.48
N ALA A 63 10.28 -7.90 6.33
CA ALA A 63 9.96 -6.51 6.04
C ALA A 63 8.71 -6.39 5.16
N TYR A 64 8.01 -5.26 5.29
CA TYR A 64 6.94 -4.89 4.37
C TYR A 64 7.49 -4.00 3.25
N LEU A 65 7.15 -4.33 2.02
CA LEU A 65 7.49 -3.58 0.83
C LEU A 65 6.21 -3.09 0.14
N ARG A 66 5.97 -1.80 0.24
CA ARG A 66 4.83 -1.17 -0.40
C ARG A 66 5.09 -1.01 -1.90
N ILE A 67 4.24 -1.62 -2.73
CA ILE A 67 4.35 -1.57 -4.19
C ILE A 67 3.41 -0.55 -4.83
N SER A 68 2.33 -0.19 -4.13
CA SER A 68 1.33 0.78 -4.59
C SER A 68 0.68 1.52 -3.44
N GLU A 69 0.02 2.64 -3.73
CA GLU A 69 -0.77 3.45 -2.80
C GLU A 69 -2.08 3.84 -3.47
N GLY A 70 -3.18 3.90 -2.69
CA GLY A 70 -4.52 4.18 -3.21
C GLY A 70 -5.22 2.94 -3.77
N CYS A 71 -6.46 3.10 -4.24
CA CYS A 71 -7.26 1.98 -4.74
C CYS A 71 -8.36 2.49 -5.67
N ASP A 72 -8.49 1.88 -6.86
CA ASP A 72 -9.51 2.22 -7.85
C ASP A 72 -10.81 1.41 -7.70
N GLN A 73 -10.85 0.51 -6.72
CA GLN A 73 -12.05 -0.27 -6.45
C GLN A 73 -13.15 0.61 -5.81
N LYS A 74 -14.40 0.34 -6.19
CA LYS A 74 -15.56 1.15 -5.75
C LYS A 74 -16.44 0.38 -4.74
N CYS A 75 -15.81 -0.34 -3.82
CA CYS A 75 -16.53 -1.09 -2.79
C CYS A 75 -17.34 -0.15 -1.91
N THR A 76 -18.66 -0.40 -1.75
CA THR A 76 -19.60 0.51 -1.09
C THR A 76 -19.33 0.75 0.40
N PHE A 77 -18.62 -0.16 1.05
CA PHE A 77 -18.27 -0.11 2.47
C PHE A 77 -16.87 0.47 2.73
N CYS A 78 -16.10 0.80 1.69
CA CYS A 78 -14.70 1.17 1.80
C CYS A 78 -14.48 2.67 1.57
N THR A 79 -13.73 3.29 2.46
CA THR A 79 -13.37 4.72 2.41
C THR A 79 -11.94 4.96 1.89
N ILE A 80 -11.20 3.91 1.55
CA ILE A 80 -9.81 4.03 1.08
C ILE A 80 -9.66 4.99 -0.11
N PRO A 81 -10.48 4.92 -1.18
CA PRO A 81 -10.35 5.86 -2.30
C PRO A 81 -10.51 7.32 -1.91
N SER A 82 -11.35 7.62 -0.91
CA SER A 82 -11.53 8.99 -0.42
C SER A 82 -10.41 9.47 0.51
N ILE A 83 -9.63 8.55 1.10
CA ILE A 83 -8.54 8.88 2.04
C ILE A 83 -7.19 8.88 1.32
N ARG A 84 -6.96 7.87 0.45
CA ARG A 84 -5.68 7.60 -0.21
C ARG A 84 -5.67 7.98 -1.69
N GLY A 85 -6.83 8.35 -2.25
CA GLY A 85 -7.00 8.67 -3.66
C GLY A 85 -6.98 7.45 -4.59
N PRO A 86 -6.88 7.69 -5.92
CA PRO A 86 -6.71 6.66 -6.92
C PRO A 86 -5.40 5.90 -6.71
N MET A 87 -5.32 4.72 -7.32
CA MET A 87 -4.14 3.87 -7.21
C MET A 87 -2.96 4.44 -7.99
N HIS A 88 -1.81 4.47 -7.34
CA HIS A 88 -0.51 4.76 -7.95
C HIS A 88 0.48 3.66 -7.63
N CYS A 89 1.18 3.19 -8.65
CA CYS A 89 2.14 2.09 -8.54
C CYS A 89 3.57 2.64 -8.51
N LYS A 90 4.42 2.07 -7.66
CA LYS A 90 5.85 2.32 -7.76
C LYS A 90 6.40 1.65 -9.03
N PRO A 91 7.25 2.32 -9.80
CA PRO A 91 7.98 1.69 -10.88
C PRO A 91 8.75 0.43 -10.41
N PRO A 92 8.84 -0.63 -11.22
CA PRO A 92 9.51 -1.86 -10.82
C PRO A 92 10.95 -1.67 -10.34
N GLU A 93 11.71 -0.80 -10.99
CA GLU A 93 13.09 -0.48 -10.61
C GLU A 93 13.21 0.09 -9.19
N ILE A 94 12.23 0.90 -8.77
CA ILE A 94 12.16 1.44 -7.41
C ILE A 94 11.85 0.32 -6.41
N VAL A 95 10.84 -0.52 -6.73
CA VAL A 95 10.48 -1.67 -5.88
C VAL A 95 11.66 -2.62 -5.70
N LEU A 96 12.40 -2.90 -6.78
CA LEU A 96 13.59 -3.75 -6.74
C LEU A 96 14.74 -3.11 -5.94
N ALA A 97 14.94 -1.80 -6.06
CA ALA A 97 15.96 -1.09 -5.27
C ALA A 97 15.64 -1.16 -3.77
N GLU A 98 14.39 -0.89 -3.39
CA GLU A 98 13.93 -1.00 -2.00
C GLU A 98 14.01 -2.46 -1.49
N ALA A 99 13.69 -3.46 -2.31
CA ALA A 99 13.83 -4.87 -1.94
C ALA A 99 15.29 -5.23 -1.61
N ARG A 100 16.24 -4.79 -2.44
CA ARG A 100 17.68 -5.01 -2.20
C ARG A 100 18.16 -4.31 -0.93
N GLU A 101 17.69 -3.09 -0.65
CA GLU A 101 17.99 -2.38 0.60
C GLU A 101 17.48 -3.18 1.81
N LEU A 102 16.22 -3.65 1.78
CA LEU A 102 15.66 -4.45 2.86
C LEU A 102 16.44 -5.75 3.11
N VAL A 103 16.86 -6.40 2.04
CA VAL A 103 17.71 -7.61 2.14
C VAL A 103 19.07 -7.27 2.74
N SER A 104 19.71 -6.17 2.33
CA SER A 104 20.98 -5.74 2.88
C SER A 104 20.91 -5.42 4.39
N ASP A 105 19.73 -5.00 4.87
CA ASP A 105 19.42 -4.78 6.28
C ASP A 105 18.92 -6.07 6.99
N GLY A 106 19.02 -7.22 6.36
CA GLY A 106 18.80 -8.53 6.95
C GLY A 106 17.39 -9.12 6.77
N ALA A 107 16.54 -8.55 5.92
CA ALA A 107 15.24 -9.16 5.61
C ALA A 107 15.46 -10.38 4.69
N VAL A 108 14.90 -11.52 5.05
CA VAL A 108 14.84 -12.74 4.23
C VAL A 108 13.41 -13.02 3.74
N GLU A 109 12.41 -12.46 4.41
CA GLU A 109 11.01 -12.45 3.99
C GLU A 109 10.59 -11.02 3.66
N ILE A 110 10.00 -10.83 2.48
CA ILE A 110 9.42 -9.56 2.04
C ILE A 110 7.93 -9.77 1.80
N SER A 111 7.09 -9.06 2.55
CA SER A 111 5.65 -9.01 2.34
C SER A 111 5.30 -7.83 1.45
N LEU A 112 4.80 -8.10 0.26
CA LEU A 112 4.34 -7.10 -0.70
C LEU A 112 2.98 -6.56 -0.23
N ILE A 113 2.88 -5.25 -0.06
CA ILE A 113 1.69 -4.58 0.44
C ILE A 113 1.22 -3.44 -0.47
N GLY A 114 -0.08 -3.19 -0.40
CA GLY A 114 -0.81 -2.10 -1.03
C GLY A 114 -2.25 -2.15 -0.53
N GLN A 115 -3.15 -1.31 -1.03
CA GLN A 115 -4.58 -1.44 -0.74
C GLN A 115 -5.26 -2.44 -1.68
N ASP A 116 -4.69 -2.66 -2.85
CA ASP A 116 -5.01 -3.69 -3.83
C ASP A 116 -3.73 -4.02 -4.60
N THR A 117 -3.06 -5.09 -4.21
CA THR A 117 -1.79 -5.47 -4.84
C THR A 117 -1.98 -6.12 -6.21
N THR A 118 -3.15 -6.73 -6.43
CA THR A 118 -3.46 -7.42 -7.68
C THR A 118 -3.51 -6.46 -8.87
N SER A 119 -3.99 -5.24 -8.64
CA SER A 119 -4.09 -4.22 -9.69
C SER A 119 -2.76 -3.49 -9.98
N TYR A 120 -1.64 -3.95 -9.42
CA TYR A 120 -0.33 -3.35 -9.69
C TYR A 120 0.00 -3.33 -11.20
N GLY A 121 0.37 -2.16 -11.69
CA GLY A 121 0.66 -1.93 -13.11
C GLY A 121 -0.57 -1.82 -14.02
N MET A 122 -1.78 -1.82 -13.43
CA MET A 122 -3.02 -1.53 -14.14
C MET A 122 -3.41 -0.05 -13.98
N GLY A 123 -4.36 0.43 -14.77
CA GLY A 123 -4.85 1.80 -14.68
C GLY A 123 -3.97 2.82 -15.39
N GLU A 124 -3.79 4.00 -14.79
CA GLU A 124 -3.01 5.10 -15.39
C GLU A 124 -1.51 4.79 -15.42
N ASP A 125 -1.00 4.14 -14.38
CA ASP A 125 0.40 3.70 -14.28
C ASP A 125 0.60 2.32 -14.95
N LYS A 126 0.40 2.27 -16.27
CA LYS A 126 0.65 1.02 -17.01
C LYS A 126 2.11 0.60 -16.89
N LEU A 127 2.33 -0.55 -16.25
CA LEU A 127 3.66 -1.15 -16.11
C LEU A 127 3.69 -2.50 -16.83
N ASP A 128 4.69 -2.71 -17.67
CA ASP A 128 4.83 -3.93 -18.45
C ASP A 128 4.94 -5.15 -17.54
N GLY A 129 4.15 -6.18 -17.84
CA GLY A 129 4.08 -7.41 -17.06
C GLY A 129 3.31 -7.31 -15.74
N GLY A 130 2.88 -6.11 -15.31
CA GLY A 130 2.08 -5.91 -14.11
C GLY A 130 2.63 -6.62 -12.86
N LEU A 131 1.73 -7.14 -12.03
CA LEU A 131 2.12 -7.88 -10.82
C LEU A 131 2.91 -9.17 -11.14
N ALA A 132 2.53 -9.93 -12.18
CA ALA A 132 3.23 -11.16 -12.54
C ALA A 132 4.68 -10.90 -12.92
N GLY A 133 4.92 -9.85 -13.73
CA GLY A 133 6.26 -9.41 -14.09
C GLY A 133 7.08 -8.95 -12.88
N LEU A 134 6.47 -8.20 -11.96
CA LEU A 134 7.12 -7.78 -10.72
C LEU A 134 7.52 -8.98 -9.83
N LEU A 135 6.64 -9.97 -9.68
CA LEU A 135 6.92 -11.18 -8.89
C LEU A 135 8.13 -11.95 -9.46
N ARG A 136 8.20 -12.11 -10.79
CA ARG A 136 9.33 -12.77 -11.45
C ARG A 136 10.64 -11.99 -11.22
N GLN A 137 10.62 -10.67 -11.31
CA GLN A 137 11.78 -9.81 -11.05
C GLN A 137 12.23 -9.88 -9.58
N LEU A 138 11.31 -9.80 -8.64
CA LEU A 138 11.61 -9.92 -7.21
C LEU A 138 12.11 -11.31 -6.84
N ASN A 139 11.62 -12.37 -7.50
CA ASN A 139 12.10 -13.74 -7.33
C ASN A 139 13.58 -13.88 -7.69
N ALA A 140 14.12 -13.03 -8.55
CA ALA A 140 15.51 -13.00 -8.94
C ALA A 140 16.41 -12.16 -8.00
N VAL A 141 15.87 -11.49 -7.00
CA VAL A 141 16.66 -10.68 -6.05
C VAL A 141 17.39 -11.59 -5.07
N ASP A 142 18.72 -11.54 -5.10
CA ASP A 142 19.56 -12.34 -4.19
C ASP A 142 19.30 -11.97 -2.73
N GLY A 143 19.30 -13.00 -1.86
CA GLY A 143 19.05 -12.87 -0.43
C GLY A 143 17.57 -12.94 -0.03
N VAL A 144 16.64 -12.70 -0.93
CA VAL A 144 15.22 -12.98 -0.68
C VAL A 144 15.00 -14.49 -0.62
N ARG A 145 14.32 -14.96 0.43
CA ARG A 145 13.91 -16.37 0.56
C ARG A 145 12.41 -16.54 0.41
N TRP A 146 11.62 -15.57 0.91
CA TRP A 146 10.18 -15.60 0.83
C TRP A 146 9.63 -14.25 0.37
N LEU A 147 8.77 -14.31 -0.63
CA LEU A 147 7.92 -13.20 -1.10
C LEU A 147 6.48 -13.55 -0.76
N ARG A 148 5.85 -12.75 0.06
CA ARG A 148 4.46 -12.96 0.45
C ARG A 148 3.59 -11.89 -0.18
N LEU A 149 2.57 -12.31 -0.91
CA LEU A 149 1.59 -11.42 -1.51
C LEU A 149 0.42 -11.21 -0.55
N MET A 150 0.14 -9.95 -0.21
CA MET A 150 -0.95 -9.54 0.67
C MET A 150 -1.97 -8.69 -0.09
N TYR A 151 -3.21 -8.64 0.41
CA TYR A 151 -4.28 -7.76 -0.10
C TYR A 151 -4.64 -8.00 -1.56
N VAL A 152 -4.87 -9.25 -1.92
CA VAL A 152 -5.27 -9.67 -3.27
C VAL A 152 -6.76 -9.40 -3.49
N TYR A 153 -7.11 -8.76 -4.60
CA TYR A 153 -8.50 -8.53 -4.99
C TYR A 153 -8.94 -9.61 -6.00
N PRO A 154 -9.99 -10.40 -5.71
CA PRO A 154 -10.26 -11.61 -6.47
C PRO A 154 -10.63 -11.38 -7.94
N SER A 155 -11.35 -10.28 -8.26
CA SER A 155 -11.86 -10.06 -9.63
C SER A 155 -10.80 -9.68 -10.66
N VAL A 156 -9.57 -9.41 -10.25
CA VAL A 156 -8.47 -9.04 -11.15
C VAL A 156 -7.31 -10.04 -11.09
N LEU A 157 -7.47 -11.11 -10.32
CA LEU A 157 -6.49 -12.19 -10.28
C LEU A 157 -6.54 -12.97 -11.60
N SER A 158 -5.49 -12.85 -12.42
CA SER A 158 -5.38 -13.50 -13.71
C SER A 158 -4.62 -14.84 -13.64
N ASP A 159 -4.81 -15.69 -14.65
CA ASP A 159 -4.06 -16.94 -14.80
C ASP A 159 -2.54 -16.67 -14.82
N GLU A 160 -2.10 -15.61 -15.50
CA GLU A 160 -0.68 -15.22 -15.52
C GLU A 160 -0.13 -14.91 -14.13
N MET A 161 -0.91 -14.28 -13.26
CA MET A 161 -0.51 -14.04 -11.86
C MET A 161 -0.44 -15.34 -11.07
N ILE A 162 -1.40 -16.25 -11.29
CA ILE A 162 -1.42 -17.59 -10.67
C ILE A 162 -0.19 -18.38 -11.12
N ASP A 163 0.12 -18.37 -12.40
CA ASP A 163 1.30 -19.02 -12.95
C ASP A 163 2.58 -18.44 -12.36
N ALA A 164 2.72 -17.12 -12.27
CA ALA A 164 3.86 -16.47 -11.65
C ALA A 164 4.02 -16.87 -10.17
N ILE A 165 2.91 -16.97 -9.41
CA ILE A 165 2.92 -17.46 -8.03
C ILE A 165 3.37 -18.94 -7.98
N ALA A 166 2.92 -19.74 -8.95
CA ALA A 166 3.26 -21.18 -9.01
C ALA A 166 4.72 -21.42 -9.40
N GLU A 167 5.23 -20.72 -10.40
CA GLU A 167 6.57 -20.89 -10.98
C GLU A 167 7.69 -20.31 -10.10
N CYS A 168 7.46 -19.15 -9.47
CA CYS A 168 8.46 -18.47 -8.67
C CYS A 168 8.71 -19.20 -7.33
N GLU A 169 9.86 -19.82 -7.17
CA GLU A 169 10.19 -20.62 -5.98
C GLU A 169 10.14 -19.83 -4.67
N ARG A 170 10.57 -18.56 -4.70
CA ARG A 170 10.61 -17.68 -3.53
C ARG A 170 9.24 -17.07 -3.19
N VAL A 171 8.27 -17.11 -4.12
CA VAL A 171 6.92 -16.65 -3.86
C VAL A 171 6.16 -17.69 -3.03
N CYS A 172 5.70 -17.29 -1.86
CA CYS A 172 4.90 -18.15 -1.00
C CYS A 172 3.64 -18.62 -1.72
N LYS A 173 3.34 -19.91 -1.64
CA LYS A 173 2.08 -20.47 -2.17
C LYS A 173 0.93 -20.14 -1.22
N TYR A 174 0.74 -18.86 -1.00
CA TYR A 174 -0.18 -18.27 -0.06
C TYR A 174 -0.85 -17.04 -0.69
N ILE A 175 -2.16 -16.94 -0.58
CA ILE A 175 -2.94 -15.82 -1.09
C ILE A 175 -3.82 -15.29 0.06
N ASP A 176 -3.65 -14.01 0.37
CA ASP A 176 -4.51 -13.26 1.28
C ASP A 176 -5.60 -12.55 0.46
N ILE A 177 -6.81 -13.12 0.47
CA ILE A 177 -7.88 -12.69 -0.42
C ILE A 177 -9.21 -12.48 0.34
N PRO A 178 -9.66 -11.24 0.54
CA PRO A 178 -10.92 -10.93 1.21
C PRO A 178 -12.11 -11.15 0.28
N LEU A 179 -12.76 -12.29 0.38
CA LEU A 179 -13.94 -12.64 -0.42
C LEU A 179 -15.17 -11.80 -0.05
N GLN A 180 -15.25 -11.29 1.18
CA GLN A 180 -16.32 -10.49 1.77
C GLN A 180 -17.63 -11.24 1.99
N HIS A 181 -18.18 -11.88 0.97
CA HIS A 181 -19.43 -12.65 1.03
C HIS A 181 -19.46 -13.72 -0.04
N ILE A 182 -20.41 -14.67 0.04
CA ILE A 182 -20.64 -15.72 -0.97
C ILE A 182 -21.95 -15.55 -1.75
N ASN A 183 -22.83 -14.68 -1.33
CA ASN A 183 -24.11 -14.44 -1.99
C ASN A 183 -24.00 -13.33 -3.02
N ASP A 184 -24.33 -13.62 -4.30
CA ASP A 184 -24.17 -12.71 -5.43
C ASP A 184 -24.94 -11.40 -5.26
N ARG A 185 -26.17 -11.46 -4.68
CA ARG A 185 -26.94 -10.24 -4.40
C ARG A 185 -26.20 -9.31 -3.42
N ILE A 186 -25.56 -9.88 -2.41
CA ILE A 186 -24.77 -9.13 -1.43
C ILE A 186 -23.50 -8.60 -2.08
N LEU A 187 -22.76 -9.42 -2.81
CA LEU A 187 -21.53 -9.01 -3.53
C LEU A 187 -21.84 -7.88 -4.51
N LYS A 188 -22.93 -7.95 -5.26
CA LYS A 188 -23.40 -6.89 -6.14
C LYS A 188 -23.72 -5.60 -5.38
N ALA A 189 -24.40 -5.69 -4.23
CA ALA A 189 -24.70 -4.55 -3.38
C ALA A 189 -23.42 -3.92 -2.78
N MET A 190 -22.38 -4.71 -2.55
CA MET A 190 -21.06 -4.27 -2.09
C MET A 190 -20.18 -3.74 -3.24
N HIS A 191 -20.65 -3.72 -4.47
CA HIS A 191 -19.88 -3.42 -5.69
C HIS A 191 -18.63 -4.29 -5.84
N ARG A 192 -18.71 -5.55 -5.41
CA ARG A 192 -17.68 -6.57 -5.68
C ARG A 192 -17.93 -7.15 -7.07
N ARG A 193 -16.88 -7.16 -7.90
CA ARG A 193 -16.96 -7.67 -9.29
C ARG A 193 -16.62 -9.15 -9.35
N VAL A 194 -17.16 -9.91 -8.43
CA VAL A 194 -17.05 -11.37 -8.35
C VAL A 194 -18.42 -11.95 -8.07
N ASP A 195 -18.66 -13.17 -8.48
CA ASP A 195 -19.83 -13.95 -8.19
C ASP A 195 -19.44 -15.29 -7.54
N ARG A 196 -20.41 -16.15 -7.39
CA ARG A 196 -20.24 -17.47 -6.76
C ARG A 196 -19.58 -18.50 -7.68
N ALA A 197 -19.58 -18.29 -9.00
CA ALA A 197 -19.08 -19.25 -9.99
C ALA A 197 -17.57 -19.31 -10.04
#